data_04809037f980e6b6b34436fbdf7fc119
#
_entry.id   04809037f980e6b6b34436fbdf7fc119
#
_cell.length_a   1.000
_cell.length_b   1.000
_cell.length_c   1.000
_cell.angle_alpha   90.00
_cell.angle_beta   90.00
_cell.angle_gamma   90.00
#
_symmetry.space_group_name_H-M   'P 1'
#
loop_
_entity.id
_entity.type
_entity.pdbx_description
1 polymer ?
#
loop_
_entity_poly.entity_id
_entity_poly.type
_entity_poly.pdbx_seq_one_letter_code
_entity_poly.pdbx_strand_id
1 'polypeptide(L)'
;MKHIIKKYLLIGFILFAFSNYVHAQKNFHKNPNILFCIADDASLAHMSAYGIADWVNTPGFDRVAKEGLLFMNVYTPNAKCSPSRASILTGRNPWQLEGAANHNSYFPAKFTTVMEALSNNGYHVGFTGKGWGPGEAGEVNGRKRELTGRVYNNIKMASPTKAISPLNYTANFEAFLNQNESDKPFCFWYGGHEPHRPYNAGSGINKGQKKITDIDRVPSFWIDNEVVRTDMLDYAYELEYFDKHLQNMLELLEKKGELENTIIIVTSDNGMPFPRVKGHVYEYANHLPFAVMWKGHIQNAGRKIQDYISFIDIAPTFLEMAGVAEKKSGMQTKEGRSFADILASKNGVLIDAKRDHVLLGRERTDVGRPHDQGYPVRGIVKNGYIYTKNYTPDRWPSGDPETGYMDTDNSPTKTAILTAYKNGEEKDLYQLNFDKRTADELYNKTADTFCIKNLASDKKYAGLLQQMKKQMEQELKKQNDPRMFGKGDVFDKYPHAKPEMQNYYDRYIKGERVRKRTGADVD
;
A
#
# COMPACT_ATOMS: atom_id res chain seq x y z
N MET A 1 13.70 40.11 -55.32
CA MET A 1 13.26 38.72 -55.39
C MET A 1 13.99 37.77 -54.45
N LYS A 2 15.33 37.81 -54.32
CA LYS A 2 16.09 36.89 -53.42
C LYS A 2 15.82 37.01 -51.92
N HIS A 3 15.38 38.16 -51.41
CA HIS A 3 15.04 38.37 -49.97
C HIS A 3 13.63 37.85 -49.59
N ILE A 4 12.71 37.80 -50.51
CA ILE A 4 11.33 37.32 -50.24
C ILE A 4 11.33 35.79 -50.16
N ILE A 5 12.08 35.10 -51.01
CA ILE A 5 12.19 33.63 -51.01
C ILE A 5 12.80 33.09 -49.70
N LYS A 6 13.81 33.79 -49.11
CA LYS A 6 14.42 33.40 -47.83
C LYS A 6 13.43 33.51 -46.64
N LYS A 7 12.51 34.47 -46.67
CA LYS A 7 11.51 34.63 -45.58
C LYS A 7 10.45 33.54 -45.61
N TYR A 8 10.02 33.09 -46.77
CA TYR A 8 9.03 32.00 -46.89
C TYR A 8 9.64 30.62 -46.61
N LEU A 9 10.92 30.39 -46.90
CA LEU A 9 11.64 29.16 -46.54
C LEU A 9 11.85 29.07 -45.03
N LEU A 10 12.12 30.17 -44.31
CA LEU A 10 12.26 30.20 -42.87
C LEU A 10 10.92 29.98 -42.15
N ILE A 11 9.81 30.53 -42.64
CA ILE A 11 8.46 30.34 -42.10
C ILE A 11 7.98 28.89 -42.35
N GLY A 12 8.27 28.30 -43.52
CA GLY A 12 7.98 26.90 -43.83
C GLY A 12 8.73 25.94 -42.92
N PHE A 13 9.99 26.22 -42.56
CA PHE A 13 10.81 25.38 -41.64
C PHE A 13 10.34 25.48 -40.20
N ILE A 14 9.88 26.65 -39.76
CA ILE A 14 9.30 26.86 -38.42
C ILE A 14 7.95 26.16 -38.28
N LEU A 15 7.09 26.22 -39.30
CA LEU A 15 5.80 25.51 -39.34
C LEU A 15 6.00 23.97 -39.40
N PHE A 16 7.03 23.49 -40.09
CA PHE A 16 7.36 22.06 -40.15
C PHE A 16 7.98 21.56 -38.84
N ALA A 17 8.75 22.39 -38.12
CA ALA A 17 9.28 22.08 -36.82
C ALA A 17 8.18 22.09 -35.73
N PHE A 18 7.18 22.95 -35.82
CA PHE A 18 6.03 22.96 -34.91
C PHE A 18 5.05 21.79 -35.17
N SER A 19 4.91 21.30 -36.43
CA SER A 19 4.05 20.15 -36.71
C SER A 19 4.63 18.82 -36.22
N ASN A 20 5.94 18.72 -35.95
CA ASN A 20 6.56 17.53 -35.37
C ASN A 20 6.63 17.55 -33.82
N TYR A 21 6.23 18.68 -33.18
CA TYR A 21 6.14 18.77 -31.71
C TYR A 21 4.75 18.45 -31.15
N VAL A 22 3.78 18.26 -32.01
CA VAL A 22 2.43 17.82 -31.65
C VAL A 22 2.25 16.42 -32.21
N HIS A 23 2.22 15.43 -31.35
CA HIS A 23 1.78 14.04 -31.52
C HIS A 23 2.84 12.97 -31.25
N ALA A 24 3.32 12.99 -30.01
CA ALA A 24 3.49 11.73 -29.31
C ALA A 24 2.32 11.57 -28.30
N GLN A 25 1.09 11.86 -28.71
CA GLN A 25 -0.06 11.25 -28.06
C GLN A 25 -0.06 9.78 -28.49
N LYS A 26 0.47 8.95 -27.60
CA LYS A 26 0.44 7.51 -27.75
C LYS A 26 -1.01 7.07 -27.81
N ASN A 27 -1.37 6.39 -28.91
CA ASN A 27 -2.62 5.66 -29.02
C ASN A 27 -2.60 4.52 -27.98
N PHE A 28 -2.94 4.81 -26.74
CA PHE A 28 -3.46 3.78 -25.85
C PHE A 28 -4.77 3.27 -26.46
N HIS A 29 -5.01 1.98 -26.39
CA HIS A 29 -6.34 1.45 -26.73
C HIS A 29 -7.38 2.27 -25.99
N LYS A 30 -8.39 2.72 -26.71
CA LYS A 30 -9.43 3.58 -26.16
C LYS A 30 -10.14 2.79 -25.06
N ASN A 31 -9.91 3.18 -23.81
CA ASN A 31 -10.53 2.59 -22.62
C ASN A 31 -10.16 1.12 -22.32
N PRO A 32 -8.89 0.83 -21.91
CA PRO A 32 -8.52 -0.51 -21.47
C PRO A 32 -9.27 -0.94 -20.20
N ASN A 33 -9.44 -2.23 -20.02
CA ASN A 33 -9.84 -2.79 -18.75
C ASN A 33 -8.72 -2.64 -17.70
N ILE A 34 -9.09 -2.62 -16.43
CA ILE A 34 -8.15 -2.54 -15.30
C ILE A 34 -8.48 -3.66 -14.31
N LEU A 35 -7.52 -4.54 -14.06
CA LEU A 35 -7.56 -5.49 -12.94
C LEU A 35 -6.53 -5.05 -11.90
N PHE A 36 -6.99 -4.55 -10.76
CA PHE A 36 -6.16 -4.13 -9.64
C PHE A 36 -6.21 -5.16 -8.53
N CYS A 37 -5.08 -5.83 -8.30
CA CYS A 37 -4.93 -6.89 -7.31
C CYS A 37 -4.12 -6.38 -6.13
N ILE A 38 -4.69 -6.47 -4.92
CA ILE A 38 -4.07 -5.96 -3.71
C ILE A 38 -4.16 -7.01 -2.59
N ALA A 39 -3.01 -7.52 -2.17
CA ALA A 39 -2.89 -8.37 -0.99
C ALA A 39 -3.11 -7.52 0.27
N ASP A 40 -3.59 -8.14 1.34
CA ASP A 40 -3.77 -7.50 2.64
C ASP A 40 -2.58 -7.86 3.53
N ASP A 41 -1.62 -6.93 3.72
CA ASP A 41 -0.45 -7.11 4.58
C ASP A 41 0.74 -7.90 3.96
N ALA A 42 1.25 -7.56 2.79
CA ALA A 42 2.44 -8.21 2.22
C ALA A 42 3.61 -7.25 1.98
N SER A 43 4.79 -7.56 2.53
CA SER A 43 6.03 -6.80 2.28
C SER A 43 6.66 -7.15 0.94
N LEU A 44 7.38 -6.19 0.32
CA LEU A 44 8.08 -6.37 -0.96
C LEU A 44 8.96 -7.62 -1.00
N ALA A 45 9.70 -7.88 0.07
CA ALA A 45 10.68 -8.98 0.15
C ALA A 45 10.06 -10.37 -0.10
N HIS A 46 8.75 -10.50 0.03
CA HIS A 46 8.05 -11.79 -0.02
C HIS A 46 7.29 -12.03 -1.34
N MET A 47 7.55 -11.24 -2.38
CA MET A 47 7.16 -11.59 -3.75
C MET A 47 8.40 -12.10 -4.50
N SER A 48 8.32 -13.34 -5.01
CA SER A 48 9.48 -14.07 -5.52
C SER A 48 10.23 -13.38 -6.67
N ALA A 49 9.58 -12.55 -7.49
CA ALA A 49 10.23 -11.75 -8.55
C ALA A 49 11.33 -10.80 -8.04
N TYR A 50 11.34 -10.42 -6.76
CA TYR A 50 12.41 -9.60 -6.19
C TYR A 50 13.66 -10.40 -5.81
N GLY A 51 13.55 -11.74 -5.65
CA GLY A 51 14.68 -12.63 -5.34
C GLY A 51 15.28 -12.37 -3.95
N ILE A 52 14.45 -12.07 -2.94
CA ILE A 52 14.89 -11.74 -1.58
C ILE A 52 14.56 -12.87 -0.59
N ALA A 53 13.43 -13.56 -0.77
CA ALA A 53 12.94 -14.61 0.12
C ALA A 53 12.56 -15.84 -0.70
N ASP A 54 13.46 -16.81 -0.80
CA ASP A 54 13.28 -18.01 -1.63
C ASP A 54 12.25 -18.99 -1.04
N TRP A 55 11.86 -18.80 0.20
CA TRP A 55 10.85 -19.61 0.90
C TRP A 55 9.40 -19.23 0.61
N VAL A 56 9.16 -18.19 -0.21
CA VAL A 56 7.84 -17.77 -0.70
C VAL A 56 7.79 -17.92 -2.22
N ASN A 57 6.71 -18.48 -2.75
CA ASN A 57 6.55 -18.73 -4.18
C ASN A 57 5.28 -18.03 -4.71
N THR A 58 5.46 -17.01 -5.55
CA THR A 58 4.37 -16.18 -6.10
C THR A 58 4.40 -16.13 -7.63
N PRO A 59 4.18 -17.26 -8.32
CA PRO A 59 4.34 -17.35 -9.78
C PRO A 59 3.34 -16.46 -10.57
N GLY A 60 2.18 -16.12 -10.00
CA GLY A 60 1.26 -15.17 -10.60
C GLY A 60 1.85 -13.76 -10.64
N PHE A 61 2.40 -13.29 -9.52
CA PHE A 61 3.12 -12.02 -9.45
C PHE A 61 4.35 -12.01 -10.37
N ASP A 62 5.12 -13.11 -10.37
CA ASP A 62 6.30 -13.27 -11.22
C ASP A 62 5.96 -13.18 -12.71
N ARG A 63 4.83 -13.76 -13.11
CA ARG A 63 4.33 -13.63 -14.48
C ARG A 63 4.01 -12.18 -14.83
N VAL A 64 3.30 -11.46 -13.95
CA VAL A 64 2.99 -10.03 -14.17
C VAL A 64 4.26 -9.21 -14.28
N ALA A 65 5.25 -9.45 -13.43
CA ALA A 65 6.55 -8.78 -13.47
C ALA A 65 7.36 -9.09 -14.75
N LYS A 66 7.37 -10.36 -15.17
CA LYS A 66 8.13 -10.84 -16.34
C LYS A 66 7.52 -10.37 -17.67
N GLU A 67 6.19 -10.43 -17.80
CA GLU A 67 5.47 -10.01 -19.00
C GLU A 67 5.14 -8.51 -19.00
N GLY A 68 5.51 -7.78 -17.93
CA GLY A 68 5.27 -6.36 -17.72
C GLY A 68 6.50 -5.62 -17.18
N LEU A 69 6.29 -4.80 -16.15
CA LEU A 69 7.30 -4.03 -15.44
C LEU A 69 7.30 -4.37 -13.96
N LEU A 70 8.48 -4.57 -13.38
CA LEU A 70 8.70 -4.70 -11.94
C LEU A 70 9.21 -3.37 -11.38
N PHE A 71 8.48 -2.76 -10.46
CA PHE A 71 8.87 -1.50 -9.84
C PHE A 71 9.66 -1.74 -8.55
N MET A 72 10.79 -1.07 -8.42
CA MET A 72 11.76 -1.30 -7.34
C MET A 72 11.62 -0.31 -6.18
N ASN A 73 10.87 0.80 -6.33
CA ASN A 73 10.75 1.84 -5.32
C ASN A 73 9.29 2.33 -5.21
N VAL A 74 8.38 1.45 -4.78
CA VAL A 74 6.97 1.81 -4.57
C VAL A 74 6.63 1.82 -3.09
N TYR A 75 6.00 2.89 -2.63
CA TYR A 75 5.73 3.10 -1.21
C TYR A 75 4.27 3.48 -0.96
N THR A 76 3.68 2.87 0.08
CA THR A 76 2.47 3.44 0.66
C THR A 76 2.83 4.62 1.56
N PRO A 77 2.09 5.73 1.50
CA PRO A 77 2.35 6.86 2.40
C PRO A 77 1.96 6.55 3.87
N ASN A 78 1.19 5.49 4.12
CA ASN A 78 0.83 5.05 5.47
C ASN A 78 0.68 3.53 5.49
N ALA A 79 1.48 2.85 6.29
CA ALA A 79 1.52 1.39 6.37
C ALA A 79 0.39 0.80 7.24
N LYS A 80 -0.87 1.21 7.01
CA LYS A 80 -2.07 0.65 7.65
C LYS A 80 -3.24 0.63 6.65
N CYS A 81 -4.07 -0.42 6.70
CA CYS A 81 -5.07 -0.74 5.68
C CYS A 81 -5.94 0.43 5.21
N SER A 82 -6.81 1.01 6.07
CA SER A 82 -7.75 2.03 5.59
C SER A 82 -7.09 3.33 5.13
N PRO A 83 -6.05 3.91 5.79
CA PRO A 83 -5.40 5.12 5.27
C PRO A 83 -4.57 4.87 4.00
N SER A 84 -3.93 3.71 3.86
CA SER A 84 -3.27 3.30 2.62
C SER A 84 -4.26 3.19 1.46
N ARG A 85 -5.35 2.44 1.66
CA ARG A 85 -6.41 2.27 0.66
C ARG A 85 -7.12 3.58 0.34
N ALA A 86 -7.28 4.49 1.30
CA ALA A 86 -7.80 5.83 1.06
C ALA A 86 -6.87 6.65 0.14
N SER A 87 -5.56 6.53 0.32
CA SER A 87 -4.57 7.19 -0.54
C SER A 87 -4.61 6.67 -1.98
N ILE A 88 -4.72 5.35 -2.17
CA ILE A 88 -4.91 4.73 -3.49
C ILE A 88 -6.17 5.27 -4.17
N LEU A 89 -7.29 5.29 -3.44
CA LEU A 89 -8.60 5.66 -4.00
C LEU A 89 -8.75 7.14 -4.31
N THR A 90 -8.01 8.02 -3.63
CA THR A 90 -8.18 9.48 -3.77
C THR A 90 -7.04 10.19 -4.48
N GLY A 91 -5.87 9.55 -4.60
CA GLY A 91 -4.65 10.19 -5.11
C GLY A 91 -4.12 11.28 -4.17
N ARG A 92 -4.39 11.19 -2.86
CA ARG A 92 -4.01 12.16 -1.84
C ARG A 92 -3.28 11.50 -0.67
N ASN A 93 -2.39 12.23 -0.07
CA ASN A 93 -1.69 11.76 1.12
C ASN A 93 -2.63 11.71 2.35
N PRO A 94 -2.38 10.80 3.32
CA PRO A 94 -3.26 10.62 4.48
C PRO A 94 -3.52 11.92 5.26
N TRP A 95 -2.51 12.78 5.43
CA TRP A 95 -2.67 14.07 6.12
C TRP A 95 -3.58 15.09 5.41
N GLN A 96 -4.02 14.79 4.20
CA GLN A 96 -4.98 15.58 3.42
C GLN A 96 -6.39 14.97 3.42
N LEU A 97 -6.59 13.86 4.15
CA LEU A 97 -7.82 13.05 4.10
C LEU A 97 -8.63 13.10 5.41
N GLU A 98 -8.34 14.06 6.28
CA GLU A 98 -9.08 14.24 7.54
C GLU A 98 -9.16 12.94 8.36
N GLY A 99 -10.36 12.48 8.73
CA GLY A 99 -10.54 11.24 9.50
C GLY A 99 -9.97 10.01 8.81
N ALA A 100 -9.96 9.95 7.48
CA ALA A 100 -9.41 8.82 6.73
C ALA A 100 -7.86 8.70 6.80
N ALA A 101 -7.18 9.65 7.45
CA ALA A 101 -5.78 9.50 7.87
C ALA A 101 -5.58 8.46 8.97
N ASN A 102 -6.64 8.17 9.73
CA ASN A 102 -6.67 7.23 10.84
C ASN A 102 -7.22 5.86 10.41
N HIS A 103 -6.74 4.81 11.04
CA HIS A 103 -7.31 3.48 10.87
C HIS A 103 -8.67 3.35 11.59
N ASN A 104 -9.60 2.54 11.07
CA ASN A 104 -10.97 2.40 11.60
C ASN A 104 -11.69 3.75 11.79
N SER A 105 -11.72 4.57 10.77
CA SER A 105 -12.30 5.91 10.79
C SER A 105 -13.50 6.04 9.84
N TYR A 106 -14.08 7.23 9.81
CA TYR A 106 -15.09 7.60 8.83
C TYR A 106 -14.41 8.14 7.55
N PHE A 107 -14.84 7.68 6.39
CA PHE A 107 -14.36 8.23 5.12
C PHE A 107 -15.11 9.54 4.83
N PRO A 108 -14.42 10.68 4.66
CA PRO A 108 -15.10 11.96 4.46
C PRO A 108 -15.87 12.00 3.14
N ALA A 109 -17.15 12.39 3.20
CA ALA A 109 -18.07 12.35 2.06
C ALA A 109 -17.62 13.21 0.86
N LYS A 110 -16.84 14.26 1.11
CA LYS A 110 -16.36 15.19 0.08
C LYS A 110 -15.32 14.60 -0.88
N PHE A 111 -14.66 13.49 -0.51
CA PHE A 111 -13.66 12.88 -1.38
C PHE A 111 -14.30 11.82 -2.27
N THR A 112 -14.39 12.11 -3.56
CA THR A 112 -14.76 11.14 -4.60
C THR A 112 -13.58 10.20 -4.83
N THR A 113 -13.84 8.89 -4.90
CA THR A 113 -12.81 7.89 -5.20
C THR A 113 -12.62 7.71 -6.70
N VAL A 114 -11.46 7.21 -7.10
CA VAL A 114 -11.20 6.87 -8.51
C VAL A 114 -12.17 5.82 -9.04
N MET A 115 -12.61 4.88 -8.21
CA MET A 115 -13.58 3.85 -8.61
C MET A 115 -14.96 4.47 -8.87
N GLU A 116 -15.41 5.41 -8.03
CA GLU A 116 -16.62 6.19 -8.29
C GLU A 116 -16.48 7.05 -9.56
N ALA A 117 -15.33 7.69 -9.75
CA ALA A 117 -15.04 8.49 -10.93
C ALA A 117 -15.09 7.66 -12.23
N LEU A 118 -14.50 6.46 -12.23
CA LEU A 118 -14.54 5.53 -13.36
C LEU A 118 -15.98 5.06 -13.64
N SER A 119 -16.73 4.67 -12.60
CA SER A 119 -18.14 4.27 -12.73
C SER A 119 -18.98 5.37 -13.36
N ASN A 120 -18.82 6.62 -12.91
CA ASN A 120 -19.52 7.78 -13.44
C ASN A 120 -19.12 8.15 -14.89
N ASN A 121 -17.99 7.62 -15.37
CA ASN A 121 -17.46 7.84 -16.71
C ASN A 121 -17.54 6.58 -17.61
N GLY A 122 -18.45 5.66 -17.32
CA GLY A 122 -18.83 4.58 -18.22
C GLY A 122 -18.10 3.25 -18.01
N TYR A 123 -17.27 3.11 -16.98
CA TYR A 123 -16.68 1.82 -16.61
C TYR A 123 -17.66 0.95 -15.83
N HIS A 124 -17.62 -0.35 -16.08
CA HIS A 124 -18.20 -1.35 -15.18
C HIS A 124 -17.22 -1.54 -14.00
N VAL A 125 -17.66 -1.25 -12.76
CA VAL A 125 -16.78 -1.20 -11.58
C VAL A 125 -17.26 -2.15 -10.50
N GLY A 126 -16.36 -2.95 -9.93
CA GLY A 126 -16.66 -3.86 -8.84
C GLY A 126 -15.44 -4.35 -8.09
N PHE A 127 -15.68 -5.08 -7.01
CA PHE A 127 -14.62 -5.69 -6.22
C PHE A 127 -15.01 -7.02 -5.61
N THR A 128 -14.00 -7.83 -5.28
CA THR A 128 -14.16 -9.03 -4.42
C THR A 128 -13.17 -8.98 -3.25
N GLY A 129 -13.55 -9.59 -2.12
CA GLY A 129 -12.77 -9.58 -0.89
C GLY A 129 -12.89 -8.27 -0.14
N LYS A 130 -11.75 -7.61 0.12
CA LYS A 130 -11.64 -6.38 0.89
C LYS A 130 -11.47 -5.16 -0.02
N GLY A 131 -12.45 -4.26 -0.01
CA GLY A 131 -12.34 -2.93 -0.63
C GLY A 131 -11.63 -1.93 0.28
N TRP A 132 -12.19 -0.71 0.41
CA TRP A 132 -11.74 0.21 1.45
C TRP A 132 -12.23 -0.25 2.83
N GLY A 133 -11.34 -0.24 3.82
CA GLY A 133 -11.63 -0.57 5.20
C GLY A 133 -10.39 -1.02 5.96
N PRO A 134 -10.53 -1.26 7.28
CA PRO A 134 -11.74 -1.13 8.09
C PRO A 134 -12.13 0.33 8.37
N GLY A 135 -13.44 0.57 8.48
CA GLY A 135 -14.01 1.91 8.76
C GLY A 135 -15.43 2.03 8.21
N GLU A 136 -15.98 3.23 8.29
CA GLU A 136 -17.32 3.56 7.80
C GLU A 136 -17.24 4.46 6.57
N ALA A 137 -17.75 3.96 5.46
CA ALA A 137 -17.75 4.66 4.16
C ALA A 137 -18.78 5.80 4.11
N GLY A 138 -19.73 5.83 5.03
CA GLY A 138 -20.88 6.74 5.01
C GLY A 138 -21.97 6.27 4.04
N GLU A 139 -22.92 7.17 3.79
CA GLU A 139 -24.07 6.92 2.92
C GLU A 139 -24.19 7.99 1.84
N VAL A 140 -24.74 7.60 0.70
CA VAL A 140 -25.13 8.50 -0.40
C VAL A 140 -26.54 8.12 -0.83
N ASN A 141 -27.47 9.08 -0.80
CA ASN A 141 -28.89 8.87 -1.15
C ASN A 141 -29.56 7.74 -0.33
N GLY A 142 -29.24 7.65 0.98
CA GLY A 142 -29.80 6.64 1.88
C GLY A 142 -29.28 5.21 1.64
N ARG A 143 -28.21 5.04 0.88
CA ARG A 143 -27.55 3.74 0.65
C ARG A 143 -26.10 3.81 1.10
N LYS A 144 -25.58 2.70 1.63
CA LYS A 144 -24.16 2.59 1.97
C LYS A 144 -23.31 2.92 0.75
N ARG A 145 -22.32 3.80 0.93
CA ARG A 145 -21.41 4.24 -0.14
C ARG A 145 -20.47 3.11 -0.52
N GLU A 146 -20.34 2.86 -1.80
CA GLU A 146 -19.50 1.82 -2.40
C GLU A 146 -18.18 2.42 -2.92
N LEU A 147 -17.25 2.73 -2.01
CA LEU A 147 -15.98 3.41 -2.33
C LEU A 147 -15.10 2.67 -3.36
N THR A 148 -15.25 1.35 -3.47
CA THR A 148 -14.51 0.47 -4.38
C THR A 148 -15.41 -0.16 -5.45
N GLY A 149 -16.63 0.34 -5.61
CA GLY A 149 -17.64 -0.22 -6.52
C GLY A 149 -18.47 -1.33 -5.89
N ARG A 150 -19.30 -1.99 -6.72
CA ARG A 150 -20.20 -3.05 -6.29
C ARG A 150 -19.44 -4.27 -5.78
N VAL A 151 -19.91 -4.87 -4.67
CA VAL A 151 -19.30 -6.06 -4.05
C VAL A 151 -19.72 -7.34 -4.74
N TYR A 152 -18.75 -8.24 -4.99
CA TYR A 152 -18.91 -9.59 -5.52
C TYR A 152 -18.29 -10.59 -4.54
N ASN A 153 -19.01 -10.97 -3.49
CA ASN A 153 -18.56 -11.88 -2.41
C ASN A 153 -19.54 -13.03 -2.15
N ASN A 154 -20.42 -13.34 -3.13
CA ASN A 154 -21.47 -14.35 -2.94
C ASN A 154 -20.99 -15.77 -3.20
N ILE A 155 -20.00 -15.97 -4.09
CA ILE A 155 -19.52 -17.30 -4.46
C ILE A 155 -18.41 -17.70 -3.48
N LYS A 156 -18.60 -18.87 -2.86
CA LYS A 156 -17.70 -19.43 -1.85
C LYS A 156 -17.17 -20.79 -2.26
N MET A 157 -16.07 -21.18 -1.62
CA MET A 157 -15.43 -22.49 -1.78
C MET A 157 -14.95 -23.01 -0.43
N ALA A 158 -14.58 -24.27 -0.37
CA ALA A 158 -13.93 -24.83 0.81
C ALA A 158 -12.57 -24.15 1.03
N SER A 159 -12.38 -23.55 2.20
CA SER A 159 -11.11 -22.94 2.57
C SER A 159 -10.05 -24.01 2.88
N PRO A 160 -8.79 -23.79 2.48
CA PRO A 160 -7.69 -24.71 2.84
C PRO A 160 -7.47 -24.82 4.36
N THR A 161 -7.71 -23.74 5.08
CA THR A 161 -7.64 -23.64 6.54
C THR A 161 -8.83 -22.84 7.08
N LYS A 162 -9.05 -22.85 8.41
CA LYS A 162 -10.10 -22.04 9.04
C LYS A 162 -9.80 -20.53 9.00
N ALA A 163 -8.54 -20.15 8.85
CA ALA A 163 -8.08 -18.75 8.81
C ALA A 163 -8.25 -18.13 7.43
N ILE A 164 -8.04 -18.90 6.37
CA ILE A 164 -8.19 -18.44 4.98
C ILE A 164 -9.68 -18.22 4.66
N SER A 165 -9.97 -17.11 3.99
CA SER A 165 -11.31 -16.73 3.57
C SER A 165 -11.98 -17.81 2.72
N PRO A 166 -13.28 -18.09 2.92
CA PRO A 166 -14.04 -19.01 2.07
C PRO A 166 -14.44 -18.39 0.72
N LEU A 167 -14.03 -17.16 0.41
CA LEU A 167 -14.38 -16.52 -0.86
C LEU A 167 -13.66 -17.18 -2.04
N ASN A 168 -14.42 -17.57 -3.04
CA ASN A 168 -13.84 -17.93 -4.34
C ASN A 168 -13.64 -16.64 -5.15
N TYR A 169 -12.50 -15.96 -4.93
CA TYR A 169 -12.21 -14.67 -5.56
C TYR A 169 -12.28 -14.75 -7.09
N THR A 170 -11.75 -15.82 -7.69
CA THR A 170 -11.77 -16.02 -9.14
C THR A 170 -13.19 -16.18 -9.67
N ALA A 171 -14.04 -16.99 -9.03
CA ALA A 171 -15.42 -17.16 -9.47
C ALA A 171 -16.27 -15.90 -9.27
N ASN A 172 -15.98 -15.09 -8.23
CA ASN A 172 -16.62 -13.79 -8.04
C ASN A 172 -16.17 -12.79 -9.11
N PHE A 173 -14.91 -12.82 -9.56
CA PHE A 173 -14.45 -12.05 -10.71
C PHE A 173 -15.12 -12.50 -12.00
N GLU A 174 -15.27 -13.79 -12.22
CA GLU A 174 -16.00 -14.32 -13.39
C GLU A 174 -17.48 -13.88 -13.38
N ALA A 175 -18.14 -13.92 -12.23
CA ALA A 175 -19.50 -13.41 -12.08
C ALA A 175 -19.61 -11.91 -12.41
N PHE A 176 -18.61 -11.12 -12.01
CA PHE A 176 -18.52 -9.69 -12.38
C PHE A 176 -18.39 -9.53 -13.89
N LEU A 177 -17.48 -10.25 -14.54
CA LEU A 177 -17.29 -10.18 -16.00
C LEU A 177 -18.56 -10.58 -16.77
N ASN A 178 -19.25 -11.62 -16.31
CA ASN A 178 -20.48 -12.09 -16.95
C ASN A 178 -21.69 -11.14 -16.78
N GLN A 179 -21.64 -10.22 -15.82
CA GLN A 179 -22.67 -9.17 -15.63
C GLN A 179 -22.40 -7.89 -16.44
N ASN A 180 -21.32 -7.82 -17.21
CA ASN A 180 -21.00 -6.70 -18.07
C ASN A 180 -21.73 -6.83 -19.43
N GLU A 181 -23.06 -6.65 -19.42
CA GLU A 181 -23.94 -6.86 -20.59
C GLU A 181 -23.70 -5.88 -21.74
N SER A 182 -22.93 -4.80 -21.52
CA SER A 182 -22.80 -3.69 -22.47
C SER A 182 -21.42 -3.58 -23.07
N ASP A 183 -20.55 -4.57 -22.93
CA ASP A 183 -19.14 -4.56 -23.36
C ASP A 183 -18.38 -3.28 -22.93
N LYS A 184 -18.74 -2.75 -21.75
CA LYS A 184 -18.07 -1.59 -21.17
C LYS A 184 -16.67 -1.98 -20.74
N PRO A 185 -15.69 -1.06 -20.81
CA PRO A 185 -14.44 -1.27 -20.13
C PRO A 185 -14.70 -1.47 -18.63
N PHE A 186 -13.93 -2.33 -17.99
CA PHE A 186 -14.11 -2.60 -16.57
C PHE A 186 -12.93 -2.12 -15.73
N CYS A 187 -13.21 -1.83 -14.46
CA CYS A 187 -12.22 -1.73 -13.42
C CYS A 187 -12.62 -2.64 -12.26
N PHE A 188 -11.84 -3.68 -12.03
CA PHE A 188 -12.10 -4.63 -10.96
C PHE A 188 -11.01 -4.62 -9.90
N TRP A 189 -11.42 -4.56 -8.62
CA TRP A 189 -10.52 -4.59 -7.48
C TRP A 189 -10.56 -5.99 -6.85
N TYR A 190 -9.51 -6.77 -7.04
CA TYR A 190 -9.27 -7.99 -6.30
C TYR A 190 -8.54 -7.64 -5.00
N GLY A 191 -9.26 -7.51 -3.89
CA GLY A 191 -8.70 -7.32 -2.55
C GLY A 191 -8.71 -8.63 -1.79
N GLY A 192 -7.67 -9.46 -1.93
CA GLY A 192 -7.53 -10.64 -1.10
C GLY A 192 -7.56 -10.29 0.38
N HIS A 193 -8.11 -11.16 1.22
CA HIS A 193 -7.98 -11.01 2.66
C HIS A 193 -6.62 -11.49 3.15
N GLU A 194 -5.99 -12.35 2.38
CA GLU A 194 -4.70 -12.96 2.66
C GLU A 194 -3.55 -12.03 2.22
N PRO A 195 -2.45 -12.02 2.95
CA PRO A 195 -2.11 -12.75 4.17
C PRO A 195 -2.37 -12.00 5.49
N HIS A 196 -3.53 -11.33 5.63
CA HIS A 196 -3.92 -10.69 6.90
C HIS A 196 -4.23 -11.75 7.97
N ARG A 197 -3.72 -11.51 9.20
CA ARG A 197 -4.01 -12.39 10.35
C ARG A 197 -5.51 -12.53 10.65
N PRO A 198 -5.92 -13.64 11.35
CA PRO A 198 -5.09 -14.68 11.97
C PRO A 198 -4.61 -15.75 10.98
N TYR A 199 -3.58 -16.52 11.36
CA TYR A 199 -3.15 -17.71 10.63
C TYR A 199 -3.54 -18.99 11.37
N ASN A 200 -3.67 -20.08 10.64
CA ASN A 200 -3.82 -21.41 11.23
C ASN A 200 -2.42 -21.93 11.58
N ALA A 201 -2.11 -22.02 12.87
CA ALA A 201 -0.79 -22.40 13.35
C ALA A 201 -0.25 -23.66 12.68
N GLY A 202 0.96 -23.59 12.12
CA GLY A 202 1.63 -24.68 11.41
C GLY A 202 1.06 -24.95 9.99
N SER A 203 0.20 -24.09 9.46
CA SER A 203 -0.39 -24.27 8.10
C SER A 203 0.68 -24.25 7.01
N GLY A 204 1.69 -23.40 7.14
CA GLY A 204 2.80 -23.33 6.18
C GLY A 204 3.57 -24.65 6.09
N ILE A 205 3.75 -25.35 7.20
CA ILE A 205 4.40 -26.67 7.26
C ILE A 205 3.44 -27.76 6.78
N ASN A 206 2.25 -27.83 7.39
CA ASN A 206 1.34 -28.98 7.21
C ASN A 206 0.55 -28.94 5.90
N LYS A 207 0.27 -27.76 5.37
CA LYS A 207 -0.48 -27.55 4.11
C LYS A 207 0.41 -27.02 3.00
N GLY A 208 1.27 -26.04 3.31
CA GLY A 208 2.23 -25.47 2.37
C GLY A 208 3.45 -26.34 2.08
N GLN A 209 3.62 -27.45 2.84
CA GLN A 209 4.76 -28.41 2.72
C GLN A 209 6.13 -27.74 2.87
N LYS A 210 6.18 -26.61 3.58
CA LYS A 210 7.39 -25.86 3.84
C LYS A 210 8.13 -26.43 5.07
N LYS A 211 9.43 -26.17 5.14
CA LYS A 211 10.28 -26.57 6.27
C LYS A 211 10.81 -25.32 6.98
N ILE A 212 10.99 -25.40 8.29
CA ILE A 212 11.59 -24.32 9.09
C ILE A 212 12.96 -23.90 8.53
N THR A 213 13.70 -24.87 7.97
CA THR A 213 15.01 -24.67 7.33
C THR A 213 14.95 -23.97 5.98
N ASP A 214 13.78 -23.80 5.36
CA ASP A 214 13.65 -23.09 4.10
C ASP A 214 13.86 -21.57 4.29
N ILE A 215 13.60 -21.06 5.50
CA ILE A 215 13.88 -19.66 5.83
C ILE A 215 15.40 -19.52 6.02
N ASP A 216 16.05 -18.86 5.09
CA ASP A 216 17.48 -18.56 5.12
C ASP A 216 17.82 -17.53 6.20
N ARG A 217 16.93 -16.53 6.41
CA ARG A 217 17.15 -15.43 7.33
C ARG A 217 15.87 -14.90 7.97
N VAL A 218 15.82 -14.87 9.29
CA VAL A 218 14.83 -14.14 10.06
C VAL A 218 15.29 -12.67 10.17
N PRO A 219 14.39 -11.67 9.97
CA PRO A 219 14.73 -10.27 10.21
C PRO A 219 15.36 -10.05 11.59
N SER A 220 16.49 -9.34 11.64
CA SER A 220 17.31 -9.20 12.87
C SER A 220 16.65 -8.41 14.00
N PHE A 221 15.45 -7.90 13.80
CA PHE A 221 14.63 -7.29 14.85
C PHE A 221 13.62 -8.28 15.48
N TRP A 222 13.65 -9.57 15.13
CA TRP A 222 12.88 -10.63 15.78
C TRP A 222 13.80 -11.72 16.33
N ILE A 223 13.27 -12.52 17.24
CA ILE A 223 13.95 -13.71 17.74
C ILE A 223 14.00 -14.77 16.63
N ASP A 224 15.17 -15.29 16.34
CA ASP A 224 15.30 -16.42 15.43
C ASP A 224 15.10 -17.74 16.19
N ASN A 225 13.86 -18.21 16.21
CA ASN A 225 13.47 -19.48 16.81
C ASN A 225 12.36 -20.16 16.01
N GLU A 226 12.01 -21.38 16.40
CA GLU A 226 11.00 -22.19 15.72
C GLU A 226 9.62 -21.51 15.68
N VAL A 227 9.22 -20.81 16.76
CA VAL A 227 7.93 -20.11 16.84
C VAL A 227 7.83 -19.02 15.79
N VAL A 228 8.84 -18.16 15.66
CA VAL A 228 8.89 -17.06 14.70
C VAL A 228 8.98 -17.59 13.27
N ARG A 229 9.81 -18.61 13.03
CA ARG A 229 9.94 -19.24 11.72
C ARG A 229 8.64 -19.90 11.28
N THR A 230 7.91 -20.56 12.19
CA THR A 230 6.58 -21.14 11.91
C THR A 230 5.57 -20.04 11.55
N ASP A 231 5.53 -18.95 12.32
CA ASP A 231 4.66 -17.80 12.06
C ASP A 231 4.93 -17.17 10.67
N MET A 232 6.21 -17.09 10.26
CA MET A 232 6.62 -16.64 8.93
C MET A 232 6.16 -17.60 7.81
N LEU A 233 6.25 -18.91 8.03
CA LEU A 233 5.79 -19.91 7.04
C LEU A 233 4.27 -19.94 6.91
N ASP A 234 3.54 -19.72 7.99
CA ASP A 234 2.08 -19.60 7.97
C ASP A 234 1.63 -18.38 7.16
N TYR A 235 2.31 -17.25 7.35
CA TYR A 235 2.14 -16.05 6.51
C TYR A 235 2.43 -16.36 5.02
N ALA A 236 3.52 -17.06 4.71
CA ALA A 236 3.87 -17.41 3.33
C ALA A 236 2.78 -18.22 2.64
N TYR A 237 2.22 -19.20 3.35
CA TYR A 237 1.16 -20.05 2.82
C TYR A 237 -0.09 -19.24 2.42
N GLU A 238 -0.47 -18.25 3.20
CA GLU A 238 -1.59 -17.38 2.86
C GLU A 238 -1.27 -16.40 1.72
N LEU A 239 -0.04 -15.90 1.65
CA LEU A 239 0.38 -15.06 0.53
C LEU A 239 0.38 -15.84 -0.80
N GLU A 240 0.82 -17.10 -0.78
CA GLU A 240 0.77 -17.99 -1.94
C GLU A 240 -0.67 -18.33 -2.34
N TYR A 241 -1.61 -18.38 -1.39
CA TYR A 241 -3.02 -18.52 -1.68
C TYR A 241 -3.61 -17.31 -2.40
N PHE A 242 -3.23 -16.09 -1.98
CA PHE A 242 -3.57 -14.87 -2.73
C PHE A 242 -3.03 -14.95 -4.17
N ASP A 243 -1.76 -15.33 -4.35
CA ASP A 243 -1.13 -15.44 -5.66
C ASP A 243 -1.79 -16.52 -6.53
N LYS A 244 -2.26 -17.62 -5.95
CA LYS A 244 -3.00 -18.66 -6.68
C LYS A 244 -4.28 -18.12 -7.31
N HIS A 245 -5.03 -17.27 -6.61
CA HIS A 245 -6.19 -16.61 -7.19
C HIS A 245 -5.82 -15.60 -8.28
N LEU A 246 -4.69 -14.89 -8.14
CA LEU A 246 -4.16 -14.05 -9.20
C LEU A 246 -3.87 -14.87 -10.47
N GLN A 247 -3.16 -16.02 -10.35
CA GLN A 247 -2.93 -16.91 -11.50
C GLN A 247 -4.23 -17.31 -12.18
N ASN A 248 -5.21 -17.78 -11.41
CA ASN A 248 -6.49 -18.20 -11.94
C ASN A 248 -7.25 -17.05 -12.64
N MET A 249 -7.12 -15.80 -12.16
CA MET A 249 -7.73 -14.63 -12.81
C MET A 249 -7.03 -14.28 -14.13
N LEU A 250 -5.70 -14.41 -14.21
CA LEU A 250 -4.95 -14.25 -15.46
C LEU A 250 -5.37 -15.29 -16.50
N GLU A 251 -5.47 -16.55 -16.11
CA GLU A 251 -5.95 -17.66 -16.97
C GLU A 251 -7.39 -17.42 -17.43
N LEU A 252 -8.27 -16.90 -16.57
CA LEU A 252 -9.65 -16.55 -16.91
C LEU A 252 -9.70 -15.45 -17.97
N LEU A 253 -8.88 -14.39 -17.84
CA LEU A 253 -8.79 -13.32 -18.83
C LEU A 253 -8.25 -13.83 -20.17
N GLU A 254 -7.28 -14.74 -20.17
CA GLU A 254 -6.79 -15.40 -21.40
C GLU A 254 -7.91 -16.20 -22.08
N LYS A 255 -8.60 -17.03 -21.32
CA LYS A 255 -9.72 -17.85 -21.82
C LYS A 255 -10.83 -17.00 -22.41
N LYS A 256 -11.08 -15.81 -21.86
CA LYS A 256 -12.10 -14.86 -22.37
C LYS A 256 -11.58 -13.95 -23.49
N GLY A 257 -10.27 -13.99 -23.83
CA GLY A 257 -9.66 -13.13 -24.85
C GLY A 257 -9.48 -11.68 -24.40
N GLU A 258 -9.56 -11.40 -23.10
CA GLU A 258 -9.51 -10.05 -22.52
C GLU A 258 -8.13 -9.65 -21.97
N LEU A 259 -7.16 -10.57 -21.91
CA LEU A 259 -5.88 -10.32 -21.26
C LEU A 259 -5.09 -9.17 -21.93
N GLU A 260 -5.08 -9.12 -23.27
CA GLU A 260 -4.36 -8.07 -24.03
C GLU A 260 -4.98 -6.68 -23.87
N ASN A 261 -6.31 -6.63 -23.66
CA ASN A 261 -7.04 -5.37 -23.41
C ASN A 261 -7.10 -4.99 -21.92
N THR A 262 -6.40 -5.72 -21.05
CA THR A 262 -6.46 -5.49 -19.59
C THR A 262 -5.10 -5.06 -19.03
N ILE A 263 -5.09 -3.92 -18.33
CA ILE A 263 -3.97 -3.50 -17.49
C ILE A 263 -4.10 -4.24 -16.16
N ILE A 264 -3.08 -4.99 -15.79
CA ILE A 264 -3.03 -5.74 -14.54
C ILE A 264 -1.99 -5.11 -13.63
N ILE A 265 -2.41 -4.72 -12.43
CA ILE A 265 -1.55 -4.14 -11.41
C ILE A 265 -1.66 -5.01 -10.16
N VAL A 266 -0.52 -5.43 -9.62
CA VAL A 266 -0.45 -6.26 -8.42
C VAL A 266 0.40 -5.57 -7.36
N THR A 267 -0.14 -5.46 -6.15
CA THR A 267 0.52 -4.84 -5.00
C THR A 267 0.00 -5.38 -3.66
N SER A 268 0.39 -4.76 -2.57
CA SER A 268 -0.18 -4.92 -1.22
C SER A 268 -0.56 -3.55 -0.65
N ASP A 269 -1.42 -3.51 0.37
CA ASP A 269 -1.80 -2.23 0.99
C ASP A 269 -0.80 -1.72 2.03
N ASN A 270 -0.11 -2.61 2.73
CA ASN A 270 0.99 -2.33 3.66
C ASN A 270 1.84 -3.58 3.87
N GLY A 271 2.96 -3.43 4.58
CA GLY A 271 3.84 -4.54 4.89
C GLY A 271 3.22 -5.57 5.85
N MET A 272 3.87 -6.72 5.97
CA MET A 272 3.41 -7.89 6.71
C MET A 272 2.97 -7.58 8.15
N PRO A 273 1.98 -8.35 8.71
CA PRO A 273 1.34 -8.03 9.97
C PRO A 273 2.15 -8.56 11.17
N PHE A 274 3.40 -8.11 11.28
CA PHE A 274 4.37 -8.51 12.29
C PHE A 274 4.88 -7.29 13.08
N PRO A 275 5.46 -7.48 14.29
CA PRO A 275 6.04 -6.41 15.08
C PRO A 275 7.05 -5.58 14.27
N ARG A 276 7.11 -4.27 14.48
CA ARG A 276 7.97 -3.30 13.80
C ARG A 276 7.67 -3.11 12.30
N VAL A 277 6.69 -3.80 11.72
CA VAL A 277 6.33 -3.70 10.31
C VAL A 277 5.01 -2.95 10.15
N LYS A 278 3.88 -3.65 10.12
CA LYS A 278 2.56 -3.02 9.94
C LYS A 278 2.31 -1.91 10.97
N GLY A 279 1.87 -0.75 10.48
CA GLY A 279 1.59 0.41 11.32
C GLY A 279 2.84 1.23 11.70
N HIS A 280 4.02 0.90 11.23
CA HIS A 280 5.25 1.67 11.39
C HIS A 280 5.66 2.41 10.11
N VAL A 281 6.81 3.07 10.10
CA VAL A 281 7.33 3.89 9.00
C VAL A 281 8.76 3.48 8.63
N TYR A 282 8.97 2.19 8.45
CA TYR A 282 10.24 1.58 8.09
C TYR A 282 10.17 0.88 6.74
N GLU A 283 11.30 0.45 6.21
CA GLU A 283 11.40 -0.16 4.87
C GLU A 283 10.41 -1.31 4.68
N TYR A 284 10.36 -2.28 5.59
CA TYR A 284 9.45 -3.44 5.50
C TYR A 284 7.96 -3.09 5.65
N ALA A 285 7.65 -1.91 6.21
CA ALA A 285 6.29 -1.45 6.43
C ALA A 285 5.69 -0.74 5.21
N ASN A 286 6.47 0.15 4.60
CA ASN A 286 5.99 1.08 3.56
C ASN A 286 6.45 0.72 2.15
N HIS A 287 7.57 -0.01 1.99
CA HIS A 287 8.09 -0.43 0.69
C HIS A 287 7.38 -1.69 0.23
N LEU A 288 6.58 -1.58 -0.82
CA LEU A 288 5.62 -2.60 -1.20
C LEU A 288 5.90 -3.18 -2.57
N PRO A 289 5.51 -4.45 -2.80
CA PRO A 289 5.63 -5.06 -4.12
C PRO A 289 4.73 -4.31 -5.11
N PHE A 290 5.21 -4.16 -6.34
CA PHE A 290 4.42 -3.52 -7.38
C PHE A 290 4.86 -4.02 -8.76
N ALA A 291 3.96 -4.67 -9.46
CA ALA A 291 4.17 -5.10 -10.83
C ALA A 291 3.00 -4.68 -11.71
N VAL A 292 3.27 -4.29 -12.94
CA VAL A 292 2.26 -3.87 -13.91
C VAL A 292 2.47 -4.59 -15.22
N MET A 293 1.45 -5.27 -15.71
CA MET A 293 1.42 -5.90 -17.03
C MET A 293 0.32 -5.28 -17.90
N TRP A 294 0.65 -4.99 -19.13
CA TRP A 294 -0.31 -4.69 -20.20
C TRP A 294 0.21 -5.35 -21.47
N LYS A 295 -0.26 -6.55 -21.69
CA LYS A 295 0.27 -7.45 -22.72
C LYS A 295 0.13 -6.83 -24.11
N GLY A 296 1.22 -6.85 -24.89
CA GLY A 296 1.27 -6.24 -26.22
C GLY A 296 1.43 -4.71 -26.24
N HIS A 297 1.29 -4.01 -25.10
CA HIS A 297 1.43 -2.55 -25.01
C HIS A 297 2.70 -2.10 -24.30
N ILE A 298 3.13 -2.79 -23.24
CA ILE A 298 4.42 -2.55 -22.59
C ILE A 298 5.53 -3.10 -23.48
N GLN A 299 6.43 -2.21 -23.89
CA GLN A 299 7.59 -2.61 -24.71
C GLN A 299 8.76 -3.03 -23.82
N ASN A 300 9.55 -4.00 -24.30
CA ASN A 300 10.68 -4.57 -23.56
C ASN A 300 10.28 -4.94 -22.12
N ALA A 301 9.29 -5.81 -22.00
CA ALA A 301 8.80 -6.33 -20.73
C ALA A 301 9.92 -6.96 -19.87
N GLY A 302 9.69 -7.13 -18.57
CA GLY A 302 10.66 -7.66 -17.62
C GLY A 302 11.66 -6.61 -17.09
N ARG A 303 11.52 -5.31 -17.44
CA ARG A 303 12.37 -4.25 -16.90
C ARG A 303 12.07 -3.97 -15.42
N LYS A 304 13.14 -3.68 -14.66
CA LYS A 304 13.07 -3.24 -13.26
C LYS A 304 13.13 -1.70 -13.22
N ILE A 305 12.02 -1.08 -12.86
CA ILE A 305 11.84 0.39 -12.83
C ILE A 305 12.34 0.96 -11.50
N GLN A 306 13.18 1.99 -11.56
CA GLN A 306 13.82 2.61 -10.40
C GLN A 306 13.16 3.93 -9.96
N ASP A 307 12.20 4.43 -10.71
CA ASP A 307 11.42 5.62 -10.34
C ASP A 307 10.72 5.39 -9.01
N TYR A 308 10.69 6.43 -8.17
CA TYR A 308 9.92 6.39 -6.93
C TYR A 308 8.45 6.64 -7.22
N ILE A 309 7.61 5.71 -6.79
CA ILE A 309 6.16 5.76 -6.93
C ILE A 309 5.52 5.75 -5.53
N SER A 310 4.60 6.65 -5.31
CA SER A 310 3.73 6.63 -4.13
C SER A 310 2.35 6.08 -4.50
N PHE A 311 1.66 5.46 -3.57
CA PHE A 311 0.29 4.96 -3.81
C PHE A 311 -0.71 6.04 -4.20
N ILE A 312 -0.42 7.30 -3.90
CA ILE A 312 -1.23 8.42 -4.39
C ILE A 312 -1.15 8.58 -5.93
N ASP A 313 -0.16 7.97 -6.58
CA ASP A 313 0.03 8.02 -8.03
C ASP A 313 -0.90 7.06 -8.79
N ILE A 314 -1.55 6.11 -8.09
CA ILE A 314 -2.41 5.09 -8.69
C ILE A 314 -3.70 5.72 -9.25
N ALA A 315 -4.40 6.55 -8.47
CA ALA A 315 -5.65 7.17 -8.92
C ALA A 315 -5.48 8.04 -10.18
N PRO A 316 -4.51 8.97 -10.26
CA PRO A 316 -4.30 9.73 -11.50
C PRO A 316 -3.89 8.84 -12.67
N THR A 317 -3.18 7.74 -12.44
CA THR A 317 -2.83 6.78 -13.51
C THR A 317 -4.09 6.08 -14.05
N PHE A 318 -4.98 5.61 -13.18
CA PHE A 318 -6.24 5.01 -13.61
C PHE A 318 -7.08 5.96 -14.44
N LEU A 319 -7.22 7.23 -14.04
CA LEU A 319 -7.96 8.23 -14.79
C LEU A 319 -7.34 8.48 -16.17
N GLU A 320 -6.00 8.61 -16.25
CA GLU A 320 -5.29 8.83 -17.51
C GLU A 320 -5.46 7.64 -18.45
N MET A 321 -5.25 6.42 -17.95
CA MET A 321 -5.41 5.18 -18.73
C MET A 321 -6.85 4.99 -19.22
N ALA A 322 -7.83 5.40 -18.42
CA ALA A 322 -9.25 5.38 -18.77
C ALA A 322 -9.69 6.54 -19.68
N GLY A 323 -8.80 7.49 -20.00
CA GLY A 323 -9.16 8.68 -20.78
C GLY A 323 -10.12 9.63 -20.05
N VAL A 324 -10.22 9.54 -18.73
CA VAL A 324 -11.09 10.41 -17.91
C VAL A 324 -10.36 11.69 -17.56
N ALA A 325 -10.77 12.79 -18.18
CA ALA A 325 -10.20 14.11 -17.88
C ALA A 325 -10.45 14.50 -16.41
N GLU A 326 -9.49 15.19 -15.78
CA GLU A 326 -9.57 15.58 -14.38
C GLU A 326 -10.87 16.31 -14.01
N LYS A 327 -11.29 17.25 -14.86
CA LYS A 327 -12.56 18.01 -14.68
C LYS A 327 -13.83 17.14 -14.72
N LYS A 328 -13.76 15.95 -15.35
CA LYS A 328 -14.88 15.00 -15.43
C LYS A 328 -14.86 13.96 -14.32
N SER A 329 -13.75 13.83 -13.61
CA SER A 329 -13.59 12.81 -12.56
C SER A 329 -14.48 13.08 -11.33
N GLY A 330 -14.82 14.33 -11.06
CA GLY A 330 -15.50 14.74 -9.82
C GLY A 330 -14.61 14.59 -8.57
N MET A 331 -13.36 14.20 -8.72
CA MET A 331 -12.42 14.04 -7.63
C MET A 331 -11.85 15.38 -7.17
N GLN A 332 -11.52 15.47 -5.90
CA GLN A 332 -10.75 16.59 -5.36
C GLN A 332 -9.34 16.61 -6.00
N THR A 333 -8.69 17.77 -6.01
CA THR A 333 -7.32 17.91 -6.52
C THR A 333 -6.41 16.85 -5.91
N LYS A 334 -5.75 16.07 -6.77
CA LYS A 334 -4.84 15.00 -6.40
C LYS A 334 -3.43 15.55 -6.21
N GLU A 335 -2.67 14.98 -5.27
CA GLU A 335 -1.23 15.23 -5.13
C GLU A 335 -0.40 14.24 -5.94
N GLY A 336 -0.96 13.05 -6.17
CA GLY A 336 -0.33 12.00 -6.96
C GLY A 336 -0.15 12.40 -8.41
N ARG A 337 0.86 11.82 -9.05
CA ARG A 337 1.25 12.03 -10.43
C ARG A 337 1.18 10.71 -11.20
N SER A 338 0.43 10.68 -12.30
CA SER A 338 0.32 9.49 -13.14
C SER A 338 1.69 8.96 -13.58
N PHE A 339 1.84 7.64 -13.58
CA PHE A 339 3.01 6.93 -14.11
C PHE A 339 2.72 6.24 -15.47
N ALA A 340 1.69 6.68 -16.18
CA ALA A 340 1.36 6.17 -17.51
C ALA A 340 2.52 6.37 -18.52
N ASP A 341 3.31 7.42 -18.37
CA ASP A 341 4.54 7.68 -19.12
C ASP A 341 5.59 6.57 -18.93
N ILE A 342 5.70 5.99 -17.73
CA ILE A 342 6.57 4.84 -17.44
C ILE A 342 6.07 3.61 -18.19
N LEU A 343 4.76 3.33 -18.15
CA LEU A 343 4.17 2.19 -18.87
C LEU A 343 4.36 2.31 -20.37
N ALA A 344 4.31 3.52 -20.88
CA ALA A 344 4.49 3.84 -22.30
C ALA A 344 5.96 3.94 -22.73
N SER A 345 6.91 3.92 -21.79
CA SER A 345 8.35 4.01 -22.10
C SER A 345 8.85 2.76 -22.81
N LYS A 346 9.76 2.94 -23.79
CA LYS A 346 10.31 1.81 -24.57
C LYS A 346 11.51 1.15 -23.89
N ASN A 347 12.35 1.96 -23.26
CA ASN A 347 13.63 1.54 -22.69
C ASN A 347 13.88 2.31 -21.38
N GLY A 348 14.93 1.90 -20.68
CA GLY A 348 15.38 2.54 -19.46
C GLY A 348 14.82 1.88 -18.20
N VAL A 349 15.45 2.20 -17.11
CA VAL A 349 15.10 1.75 -15.75
C VAL A 349 14.73 2.92 -14.85
N LEU A 350 15.25 4.13 -15.14
CA LEU A 350 14.84 5.41 -14.57
C LEU A 350 14.25 6.26 -15.70
N ILE A 351 12.96 6.53 -15.65
CA ILE A 351 12.21 7.18 -16.73
C ILE A 351 12.03 8.66 -16.48
N ASP A 352 11.69 9.03 -15.25
CA ASP A 352 11.52 10.43 -14.84
C ASP A 352 12.35 10.73 -13.59
N ALA A 353 13.50 11.35 -13.77
CA ALA A 353 14.40 11.73 -12.68
C ALA A 353 13.77 12.66 -11.61
N LYS A 354 12.59 13.24 -11.87
CA LYS A 354 11.85 14.02 -10.87
C LYS A 354 11.09 13.13 -9.87
N ARG A 355 10.96 11.83 -10.16
CA ARG A 355 10.44 10.82 -9.25
C ARG A 355 11.56 10.28 -8.38
N ASP A 356 12.17 11.14 -7.57
CA ASP A 356 13.40 10.86 -6.82
C ASP A 356 13.17 10.61 -5.31
N HIS A 357 11.90 10.70 -4.85
CA HIS A 357 11.53 10.49 -3.46
C HIS A 357 10.03 10.23 -3.28
N VAL A 358 9.65 9.80 -2.07
CA VAL A 358 8.27 9.68 -1.60
C VAL A 358 8.15 10.17 -0.17
N LEU A 359 6.96 10.66 0.20
CA LEU A 359 6.64 11.05 1.56
C LEU A 359 5.91 9.93 2.30
N LEU A 360 6.18 9.80 3.59
CA LEU A 360 5.55 8.86 4.50
C LEU A 360 4.86 9.60 5.64
N GLY A 361 3.83 8.97 6.24
CA GLY A 361 3.18 9.54 7.40
C GLY A 361 2.39 8.50 8.19
N ARG A 362 2.07 8.86 9.42
CA ARG A 362 1.29 8.05 10.33
C ARG A 362 0.53 8.97 11.27
N GLU A 363 -0.69 8.58 11.61
CA GLU A 363 -1.50 9.19 12.67
C GLU A 363 -1.95 8.10 13.65
N ARG A 364 -3.24 7.98 13.96
CA ARG A 364 -3.74 6.91 14.81
C ARG A 364 -3.87 5.60 14.00
N THR A 365 -3.20 4.56 14.47
CA THR A 365 -3.30 3.22 13.90
C THR A 365 -4.28 2.33 14.67
N ASP A 366 -4.36 2.50 16.01
CA ASP A 366 -5.37 1.85 16.87
C ASP A 366 -5.66 2.70 18.11
N VAL A 367 -6.48 2.21 19.04
CA VAL A 367 -7.03 2.96 20.21
C VAL A 367 -6.38 2.57 21.55
N GLY A 368 -5.21 1.99 21.53
CA GLY A 368 -4.52 1.52 22.74
C GLY A 368 -3.74 2.57 23.53
N ARG A 369 -3.99 3.89 23.33
CA ARG A 369 -3.35 5.00 24.07
C ARG A 369 -4.41 5.85 24.78
N PRO A 370 -4.02 6.60 25.83
CA PRO A 370 -4.91 7.56 26.49
C PRO A 370 -5.63 8.46 25.47
N HIS A 371 -6.93 8.67 25.67
CA HIS A 371 -7.78 9.57 24.87
C HIS A 371 -7.75 9.25 23.37
N ASP A 372 -7.60 7.98 23.00
CA ASP A 372 -7.47 7.51 21.60
C ASP A 372 -6.40 8.25 20.79
N GLN A 373 -5.36 8.74 21.42
CA GLN A 373 -4.27 9.49 20.77
C GLN A 373 -3.50 8.62 19.76
N GLY A 374 -3.11 9.23 18.64
CA GLY A 374 -2.24 8.62 17.65
C GLY A 374 -0.75 8.66 18.03
N TYR A 375 0.08 8.08 17.17
CA TYR A 375 1.53 8.24 17.18
C TYR A 375 1.95 8.91 15.86
N PRO A 376 1.95 10.24 15.82
CA PRO A 376 2.16 10.99 14.58
C PRO A 376 3.60 10.98 14.11
N VAL A 377 3.79 10.57 12.85
CA VAL A 377 5.09 10.56 12.16
C VAL A 377 4.95 11.19 10.78
N ARG A 378 5.99 11.88 10.32
CA ARG A 378 6.21 12.20 8.90
C ARG A 378 7.60 11.74 8.50
N GLY A 379 7.74 11.32 7.25
CA GLY A 379 9.00 10.83 6.73
C GLY A 379 9.17 11.10 5.24
N ILE A 380 10.39 10.93 4.78
CA ILE A 380 10.78 10.98 3.37
C ILE A 380 11.76 9.85 3.08
N VAL A 381 11.55 9.18 1.95
CA VAL A 381 12.48 8.19 1.39
C VAL A 381 13.13 8.79 0.17
N LYS A 382 14.46 8.86 0.15
CA LYS A 382 15.24 9.44 -0.95
C LYS A 382 16.65 8.88 -0.99
N ASN A 383 17.15 8.58 -2.19
CA ASN A 383 18.55 8.21 -2.42
C ASN A 383 19.07 7.09 -1.49
N GLY A 384 18.25 6.07 -1.21
CA GLY A 384 18.63 4.96 -0.34
C GLY A 384 18.56 5.28 1.16
N TYR A 385 18.02 6.43 1.57
CA TYR A 385 17.83 6.80 2.96
C TYR A 385 16.35 6.97 3.30
N ILE A 386 16.01 6.69 4.56
CA ILE A 386 14.72 6.99 5.18
C ILE A 386 14.97 7.96 6.33
N TYR A 387 14.37 9.13 6.28
CA TYR A 387 14.29 10.06 7.40
C TYR A 387 12.87 10.12 7.93
N THR A 388 12.70 10.03 9.25
CA THR A 388 11.41 10.19 9.91
C THR A 388 11.50 11.13 11.10
N LYS A 389 10.41 11.91 11.30
CA LYS A 389 10.20 12.76 12.46
C LYS A 389 9.02 12.25 13.28
N ASN A 390 9.29 11.86 14.52
CA ASN A 390 8.31 11.51 15.53
C ASN A 390 7.88 12.78 16.26
N TYR A 391 6.60 13.15 16.19
CA TYR A 391 6.11 14.42 16.80
C TYR A 391 5.80 14.29 18.28
N THR A 392 5.62 13.07 18.77
CA THR A 392 5.33 12.74 20.19
C THR A 392 6.18 11.57 20.64
N PRO A 393 7.52 11.76 20.72
CA PRO A 393 8.47 10.67 21.03
C PRO A 393 8.30 10.09 22.44
N ASP A 394 7.61 10.78 23.32
CA ASP A 394 7.21 10.36 24.66
C ASP A 394 6.08 9.34 24.69
N ARG A 395 5.30 9.21 23.61
CA ARG A 395 4.26 8.18 23.46
C ARG A 395 4.86 6.84 23.03
N TRP A 396 4.15 5.75 23.30
CA TRP A 396 4.52 4.39 22.85
C TRP A 396 4.15 4.19 21.38
N PRO A 397 5.10 3.85 20.50
CA PRO A 397 4.82 3.76 19.06
C PRO A 397 3.92 2.58 18.67
N SER A 398 3.93 1.50 19.46
CA SER A 398 3.16 0.28 19.21
C SER A 398 1.84 0.21 20.00
N GLY A 399 1.42 1.31 20.66
CA GLY A 399 0.36 1.35 21.66
C GLY A 399 0.93 1.18 23.06
N ASP A 400 0.16 1.54 24.09
CA ASP A 400 0.61 1.46 25.48
C ASP A 400 0.81 0.01 25.95
N PRO A 401 1.79 -0.25 26.83
CA PRO A 401 2.03 -1.57 27.40
C PRO A 401 0.83 -2.09 28.22
N GLU A 402 0.11 -1.22 28.92
CA GLU A 402 -1.07 -1.58 29.72
C GLU A 402 -2.17 -2.21 28.86
N THR A 403 -2.33 -1.78 27.63
CA THR A 403 -3.31 -2.32 26.67
C THR A 403 -2.72 -3.40 25.76
N GLY A 404 -1.45 -3.80 25.98
CA GLY A 404 -0.79 -4.85 25.23
C GLY A 404 -0.34 -4.45 23.83
N TYR A 405 0.10 -3.19 23.63
CA TYR A 405 0.64 -2.70 22.35
C TYR A 405 -0.31 -2.90 21.16
N MET A 406 -1.51 -2.33 21.25
CA MET A 406 -2.63 -2.60 20.32
C MET A 406 -2.39 -2.15 18.86
N ASP A 407 -1.43 -1.28 18.59
CA ASP A 407 -1.08 -0.91 17.21
C ASP A 407 -0.35 -2.03 16.45
N THR A 408 0.20 -3.02 17.19
CA THR A 408 0.83 -4.22 16.64
C THR A 408 -0.13 -5.39 16.74
N ASP A 409 -0.37 -6.06 15.62
CA ASP A 409 -1.27 -7.21 15.56
C ASP A 409 -0.77 -8.34 16.50
N ASN A 410 -1.71 -9.03 17.16
CA ASN A 410 -1.37 -10.18 17.99
C ASN A 410 -0.79 -11.30 17.10
N SER A 411 0.27 -11.92 17.56
CA SER A 411 0.98 -12.97 16.82
C SER A 411 1.87 -13.80 17.74
N PRO A 412 2.22 -15.03 17.35
CA PRO A 412 3.24 -15.82 18.04
C PRO A 412 4.56 -15.05 18.14
N THR A 413 4.98 -14.35 17.09
CA THR A 413 6.20 -13.51 17.06
C THR A 413 6.13 -12.38 18.10
N LYS A 414 5.02 -11.65 18.21
CA LYS A 414 4.82 -10.62 19.25
C LYS A 414 4.94 -11.21 20.64
N THR A 415 4.25 -12.32 20.87
CA THR A 415 4.25 -13.02 22.17
C THR A 415 5.65 -13.49 22.54
N ALA A 416 6.41 -14.06 21.62
CA ALA A 416 7.78 -14.52 21.84
C ALA A 416 8.68 -13.37 22.33
N ILE A 417 8.67 -12.22 21.66
CA ILE A 417 9.50 -11.06 22.04
C ILE A 417 9.09 -10.52 23.43
N LEU A 418 7.79 -10.35 23.68
CA LEU A 418 7.30 -9.83 24.96
C LEU A 418 7.59 -10.79 26.13
N THR A 419 7.50 -12.09 25.89
CA THR A 419 7.82 -13.13 26.90
C THR A 419 9.31 -13.14 27.21
N ALA A 420 10.19 -13.11 26.21
CA ALA A 420 11.63 -13.05 26.40
C ALA A 420 12.03 -11.79 27.20
N TYR A 421 11.49 -10.63 26.83
CA TYR A 421 11.73 -9.39 27.57
C TYR A 421 11.28 -9.47 29.04
N LYS A 422 10.09 -10.03 29.30
CA LYS A 422 9.58 -10.23 30.67
C LYS A 422 10.49 -11.13 31.50
N ASN A 423 11.14 -12.09 30.88
CA ASN A 423 12.14 -12.98 31.52
C ASN A 423 13.53 -12.33 31.69
N GLY A 424 13.70 -11.07 31.25
CA GLY A 424 14.99 -10.36 31.33
C GLY A 424 15.92 -10.61 30.13
N GLU A 425 15.42 -11.28 29.10
CA GLU A 425 16.10 -11.62 27.86
C GLU A 425 15.75 -10.62 26.75
N GLU A 426 16.46 -10.63 25.62
CA GLU A 426 16.17 -9.95 24.35
C GLU A 426 15.75 -8.46 24.49
N LYS A 427 16.42 -7.71 25.36
CA LYS A 427 16.12 -6.29 25.63
C LYS A 427 16.23 -5.43 24.39
N ASP A 428 17.24 -5.68 23.55
CA ASP A 428 17.46 -4.92 22.31
C ASP A 428 16.33 -5.15 21.31
N LEU A 429 15.83 -6.39 21.19
CA LEU A 429 14.70 -6.69 20.32
C LEU A 429 13.41 -6.04 20.83
N TYR A 430 13.18 -6.05 22.16
CA TYR A 430 12.06 -5.30 22.74
C TYR A 430 12.15 -3.81 22.40
N GLN A 431 13.32 -3.19 22.58
CA GLN A 431 13.53 -1.78 22.26
C GLN A 431 13.23 -1.47 20.80
N LEU A 432 13.71 -2.32 19.88
CA LEU A 432 13.45 -2.16 18.44
C LEU A 432 11.97 -2.27 18.07
N ASN A 433 11.19 -3.11 18.73
CA ASN A 433 9.81 -3.40 18.36
C ASN A 433 8.80 -2.53 19.11
N PHE A 434 9.01 -2.24 20.39
CA PHE A 434 7.97 -1.70 21.26
C PHE A 434 8.35 -0.42 21.99
N ASP A 435 9.63 -0.17 22.27
CA ASP A 435 10.04 0.97 23.10
C ASP A 435 9.89 2.32 22.36
N LYS A 436 9.93 3.40 23.13
CA LYS A 436 9.82 4.78 22.67
C LYS A 436 10.94 5.13 21.67
N ARG A 437 10.64 6.06 20.79
CA ARG A 437 11.56 6.47 19.70
C ARG A 437 12.18 7.84 19.98
N THR A 438 13.32 8.12 19.34
CA THR A 438 13.86 9.48 19.28
C THR A 438 12.99 10.37 18.39
N ALA A 439 13.09 11.68 18.56
CA ALA A 439 12.33 12.65 17.76
C ALA A 439 12.68 12.58 16.26
N ASP A 440 13.96 12.36 15.95
CA ASP A 440 14.45 12.19 14.58
C ASP A 440 15.08 10.81 14.42
N GLU A 441 14.77 10.12 13.32
CA GLU A 441 15.41 8.86 12.95
C GLU A 441 15.88 8.96 11.50
N LEU A 442 17.08 8.45 11.22
CA LEU A 442 17.67 8.39 9.88
C LEU A 442 18.28 7.00 9.65
N TYR A 443 17.90 6.35 8.57
CA TYR A 443 18.40 5.02 8.21
C TYR A 443 18.95 4.99 6.79
N ASN A 444 20.06 4.27 6.60
CA ASN A 444 20.55 3.92 5.28
C ASN A 444 19.94 2.57 4.87
N LYS A 445 18.80 2.58 4.17
CA LYS A 445 18.07 1.36 3.80
C LYS A 445 18.81 0.42 2.86
N THR A 446 19.84 0.92 2.17
CA THR A 446 20.67 0.09 1.27
C THR A 446 21.66 -0.76 2.05
N ALA A 447 22.27 -0.20 3.09
CA ALA A 447 23.23 -0.92 3.95
C ALA A 447 22.55 -1.62 5.14
N ASP A 448 21.40 -1.10 5.57
CA ASP A 448 20.61 -1.56 6.72
C ASP A 448 19.13 -1.66 6.33
N THR A 449 18.79 -2.68 5.56
CA THR A 449 17.43 -2.94 5.05
C THR A 449 16.40 -3.06 6.18
N PHE A 450 16.83 -3.43 7.37
CA PHE A 450 15.98 -3.60 8.54
C PHE A 450 15.80 -2.33 9.38
N CYS A 451 16.47 -1.23 9.01
CA CYS A 451 16.39 0.04 9.75
C CYS A 451 16.71 -0.13 11.24
N ILE A 452 17.80 -0.79 11.57
CA ILE A 452 18.23 -1.08 12.95
C ILE A 452 19.03 0.08 13.51
N LYS A 453 20.01 0.58 12.74
CA LYS A 453 20.96 1.59 13.18
C LYS A 453 20.44 2.99 12.86
N ASN A 454 19.92 3.69 13.88
CA ASN A 454 19.54 5.09 13.72
C ASN A 454 20.81 5.99 13.62
N LEU A 455 20.95 6.68 12.49
CA LEU A 455 22.08 7.56 12.15
C LEU A 455 21.83 9.02 12.50
N ALA A 456 20.67 9.38 13.07
CA ALA A 456 20.26 10.77 13.29
C ALA A 456 21.19 11.54 14.24
N SER A 457 21.84 10.87 15.18
CA SER A 457 22.80 11.46 16.12
C SER A 457 24.26 11.48 15.62
N ASP A 458 24.55 10.79 14.51
CA ASP A 458 25.90 10.74 13.96
C ASP A 458 26.22 12.01 13.17
N LYS A 459 27.23 12.75 13.63
CA LYS A 459 27.67 14.03 13.02
C LYS A 459 27.99 13.90 11.52
N LYS A 460 28.44 12.73 11.06
CA LYS A 460 28.73 12.45 9.65
C LYS A 460 27.50 12.64 8.77
N TYR A 461 26.31 12.37 9.28
CA TYR A 461 25.04 12.43 8.54
C TYR A 461 24.23 13.71 8.83
N ALA A 462 24.73 14.63 9.66
CA ALA A 462 23.99 15.84 10.05
C ALA A 462 23.53 16.68 8.85
N GLY A 463 24.39 16.86 7.84
CA GLY A 463 24.04 17.60 6.61
C GLY A 463 22.92 16.91 5.82
N LEU A 464 22.99 15.59 5.64
CA LEU A 464 21.96 14.80 4.95
C LEU A 464 20.62 14.85 5.70
N LEU A 465 20.64 14.67 7.01
CA LEU A 465 19.46 14.75 7.87
C LEU A 465 18.75 16.11 7.70
N GLN A 466 19.50 17.23 7.79
CA GLN A 466 18.93 18.55 7.63
C GLN A 466 18.38 18.80 6.22
N GLN A 467 19.03 18.29 5.18
CA GLN A 467 18.54 18.37 3.80
C GLN A 467 17.21 17.63 3.63
N MET A 468 17.13 16.37 4.08
CA MET A 468 15.92 15.53 3.97
C MET A 468 14.77 16.13 4.79
N LYS A 469 15.04 16.56 6.02
CA LYS A 469 14.08 17.24 6.89
C LYS A 469 13.50 18.49 6.25
N LYS A 470 14.36 19.37 5.72
CA LYS A 470 13.95 20.61 5.04
C LYS A 470 13.07 20.31 3.82
N GLN A 471 13.47 19.35 2.98
CA GLN A 471 12.68 18.97 1.80
C GLN A 471 11.31 18.46 2.23
N MET A 472 11.26 17.49 3.15
CA MET A 472 10.02 16.94 3.68
C MET A 472 9.08 18.04 4.21
N GLU A 473 9.59 18.93 5.08
CA GLU A 473 8.77 19.99 5.68
C GLU A 473 8.27 21.00 4.63
N GLN A 474 9.06 21.31 3.60
CA GLN A 474 8.64 22.19 2.51
C GLN A 474 7.49 21.58 1.69
N GLU A 475 7.56 20.28 1.41
CA GLU A 475 6.52 19.60 0.64
C GLU A 475 5.25 19.40 1.46
N LEU A 476 5.36 19.03 2.72
CA LEU A 476 4.22 18.94 3.63
C LEU A 476 3.49 20.28 3.79
N LYS A 477 4.24 21.40 3.84
CA LYS A 477 3.66 22.76 3.85
C LYS A 477 2.89 23.06 2.56
N LYS A 478 3.44 22.71 1.39
CA LYS A 478 2.75 22.89 0.10
C LYS A 478 1.45 22.06 0.03
N GLN A 479 1.43 20.89 0.66
CA GLN A 479 0.29 20.01 0.73
C GLN A 479 -0.71 20.38 1.84
N ASN A 480 -0.46 21.46 2.57
CA ASN A 480 -1.28 21.93 3.69
C ASN A 480 -1.45 20.89 4.81
N ASP A 481 -0.40 20.12 5.11
CA ASP A 481 -0.43 19.22 6.27
C ASP A 481 -0.69 20.03 7.56
N PRO A 482 -1.78 19.74 8.31
CA PRO A 482 -2.12 20.48 9.52
C PRO A 482 -0.98 20.56 10.55
N ARG A 483 -0.10 19.55 10.61
CA ARG A 483 1.04 19.52 11.54
C ARG A 483 2.06 20.61 11.25
N MET A 484 2.21 21.00 9.99
CA MET A 484 3.14 22.07 9.60
C MET A 484 2.69 23.47 10.06
N PHE A 485 1.44 23.59 10.51
CA PHE A 485 0.80 24.83 10.95
C PHE A 485 0.32 24.79 12.41
N GLY A 486 0.86 23.88 13.23
CA GLY A 486 0.51 23.72 14.64
C GLY A 486 -0.92 23.20 14.89
N LYS A 487 -1.56 22.61 13.87
CA LYS A 487 -2.94 22.12 13.94
C LYS A 487 -3.03 20.57 13.90
N GLY A 488 -1.93 19.87 14.17
CA GLY A 488 -1.85 18.41 14.04
C GLY A 488 -2.74 17.63 15.01
N ASP A 489 -3.13 18.23 16.14
CA ASP A 489 -4.02 17.59 17.12
C ASP A 489 -5.43 17.33 16.58
N VAL A 490 -5.77 17.86 15.40
CA VAL A 490 -7.04 17.55 14.73
C VAL A 490 -7.19 16.05 14.45
N PHE A 491 -6.09 15.34 14.20
CA PHE A 491 -6.14 13.90 13.92
C PHE A 491 -6.53 13.05 15.14
N ASP A 492 -6.17 13.47 16.35
CA ASP A 492 -6.55 12.80 17.57
C ASP A 492 -8.06 13.00 17.89
N LYS A 493 -8.71 14.04 17.31
CA LYS A 493 -10.13 14.35 17.51
C LYS A 493 -11.08 13.56 16.60
N TYR A 494 -10.60 12.97 15.51
CA TYR A 494 -11.45 12.14 14.66
C TYR A 494 -11.81 10.84 15.39
N PRO A 495 -13.10 10.52 15.55
CA PRO A 495 -13.51 9.35 16.31
C PRO A 495 -13.13 8.04 15.62
N HIS A 496 -12.99 6.98 16.40
CA HIS A 496 -12.98 5.62 15.89
C HIS A 496 -14.37 5.26 15.35
N ALA A 497 -14.45 4.58 14.20
CA ALA A 497 -15.72 4.26 13.53
C ALA A 497 -16.61 3.27 14.32
N LYS A 498 -16.01 2.49 15.23
CA LYS A 498 -16.73 1.59 16.13
C LYS A 498 -16.90 2.27 17.49
N PRO A 499 -18.11 2.69 17.89
CA PRO A 499 -18.35 3.40 19.15
C PRO A 499 -17.86 2.62 20.38
N GLU A 500 -17.99 1.30 20.37
CA GLU A 500 -17.54 0.41 21.45
C GLU A 500 -16.01 0.38 21.63
N MET A 501 -15.25 0.89 20.67
CA MET A 501 -13.80 1.00 20.73
C MET A 501 -13.31 2.40 21.11
N GLN A 502 -14.19 3.40 21.16
CA GLN A 502 -13.81 4.76 21.53
C GLN A 502 -13.41 4.84 23.00
N ASN A 503 -12.38 5.65 23.29
CA ASN A 503 -11.79 5.79 24.62
C ASN A 503 -11.37 4.45 25.25
N TYR A 504 -10.88 3.52 24.41
CA TYR A 504 -10.57 2.15 24.84
C TYR A 504 -9.62 2.12 26.03
N TYR A 505 -8.48 2.81 25.96
CA TYR A 505 -7.49 2.87 27.03
C TYR A 505 -8.12 3.36 28.35
N ASP A 506 -8.81 4.50 28.30
CA ASP A 506 -9.35 5.17 29.49
C ASP A 506 -10.42 4.32 30.19
N ARG A 507 -11.19 3.55 29.43
CA ARG A 507 -12.20 2.60 29.92
C ARG A 507 -11.54 1.33 30.47
N TYR A 508 -10.54 0.80 29.77
CA TYR A 508 -9.80 -0.40 30.19
C TYR A 508 -9.10 -0.19 31.53
N ILE A 509 -8.41 0.94 31.73
CA ILE A 509 -7.72 1.27 32.97
C ILE A 509 -8.68 1.42 34.15
N LYS A 510 -9.93 1.86 33.89
CA LYS A 510 -11.00 1.91 34.91
C LYS A 510 -11.62 0.55 35.23
N GLY A 511 -11.14 -0.53 34.61
CA GLY A 511 -11.64 -1.88 34.82
C GLY A 511 -12.95 -2.21 34.09
N GLU A 512 -13.37 -1.39 33.12
CA GLU A 512 -14.51 -1.74 32.29
C GLU A 512 -14.17 -2.96 31.41
N ARG A 513 -15.14 -3.86 31.22
CA ARG A 513 -15.03 -4.92 30.20
C ARG A 513 -15.14 -4.32 28.81
N VAL A 514 -14.03 -3.80 28.30
CA VAL A 514 -13.96 -3.39 26.90
C VAL A 514 -13.76 -4.65 26.06
N ARG A 515 -14.59 -4.83 25.02
CA ARG A 515 -14.48 -5.99 24.12
C ARG A 515 -13.07 -6.02 23.53
N LYS A 516 -12.30 -7.06 23.86
CA LYS A 516 -11.01 -7.28 23.22
C LYS A 516 -11.22 -7.32 21.69
N ARG A 517 -10.28 -6.80 20.94
CA ARG A 517 -10.29 -6.88 19.48
C ARG A 517 -10.33 -8.38 19.11
N THR A 518 -11.48 -8.84 18.60
CA THR A 518 -11.62 -10.20 18.06
C THR A 518 -10.93 -10.24 16.70
N GLY A 519 -9.75 -10.80 16.67
CA GLY A 519 -8.95 -10.97 15.47
C GLY A 519 -7.54 -11.35 15.88
N ALA A 520 -7.39 -12.56 16.43
CA ALA A 520 -6.17 -13.22 16.84
C ALA A 520 -6.02 -13.48 18.35
N ASP A 521 -7.12 -13.83 19.02
CA ASP A 521 -6.97 -14.74 20.16
C ASP A 521 -6.99 -16.15 19.55
N VAL A 522 -5.85 -16.61 19.09
CA VAL A 522 -5.61 -18.05 18.91
C VAL A 522 -4.81 -18.47 20.11
N ASP A 523 -5.51 -19.07 21.08
CA ASP A 523 -4.92 -19.95 22.07
C ASP A 523 -4.22 -21.14 21.39
#